data_c47b25601f356d0c43747484e536ef09
#
_entry.id   c47b25601f356d0c43747484e536ef09
#
_cell.length_a   1.000
_cell.length_b   1.000
_cell.length_c   1.000
_cell.angle_alpha   90.00
_cell.angle_beta   90.00
_cell.angle_gamma   90.00
#
_symmetry.space_group_name_H-M   'P 1'
#
loop_
_entity.id
_entity.type
_entity.pdbx_description
1 polymer ?
#
loop_
_entity_poly.entity_id
_entity_poly.type
_entity_poly.pdbx_seq_one_letter_code
_entity_poly.pdbx_strand_id
1 'polypeptide(L)'
;MQAVILSERALGDTDGLFAAAVAHIARKLGRVKPLDADALPADRAGKLHALDEWAGSDIDWRGELVRFYEDHIPLHLRPSPGLNAALRALQARGVRIGCWSAGPEEAARIVVHHLGLSRGVEAIAAGGGEAVAQLAAELGAPAAETVVVTREEGELAVAAGLGLATAAPDELGGLAAETAVPQ
;
A
#
# COMPACT_ATOMS: atom_id res chain seq x y z
N MET A 1 5.95 13.68 15.52
CA MET A 1 5.87 12.66 14.45
C MET A 1 7.26 12.43 13.88
N GLN A 2 7.75 11.19 13.91
CA GLN A 2 9.06 10.77 13.40
C GLN A 2 8.96 9.89 12.16
N ALA A 3 7.85 9.18 11.99
CA ALA A 3 7.61 8.34 10.81
C ALA A 3 6.19 8.46 10.28
N VAL A 4 6.07 8.23 8.98
CA VAL A 4 4.81 8.07 8.26
C VAL A 4 4.86 6.75 7.49
N ILE A 5 3.86 5.91 7.68
CA ILE A 5 3.65 4.69 6.92
C ILE A 5 2.48 4.93 5.96
N LEU A 6 2.77 4.92 4.69
CA LEU A 6 1.76 5.08 3.64
C LEU A 6 1.21 3.71 3.26
N SER A 7 -0.09 3.51 3.36
CA SER A 7 -0.71 2.41 2.64
C SER A 7 -0.44 2.57 1.14
N GLU A 8 -0.22 1.46 0.42
CA GLU A 8 -0.10 1.48 -1.05
C GLU A 8 -1.27 2.23 -1.71
N ARG A 9 -2.47 2.13 -1.13
CA ARG A 9 -3.69 2.82 -1.59
C ARG A 9 -3.66 4.33 -1.36
N ALA A 10 -2.84 4.81 -0.44
CA ALA A 10 -2.63 6.24 -0.23
C ALA A 10 -1.74 6.87 -1.30
N LEU A 11 -0.94 6.06 -2.00
CA LEU A 11 -0.02 6.54 -3.03
C LEU A 11 -0.73 6.98 -4.31
N GLY A 12 -1.88 6.35 -4.63
CA GLY A 12 -2.61 6.63 -5.86
C GLY A 12 -3.85 5.77 -6.02
N ASP A 13 -4.47 5.84 -7.19
CA ASP A 13 -5.60 4.97 -7.54
C ASP A 13 -5.10 3.55 -7.89
N THR A 14 -4.75 2.79 -6.86
CA THR A 14 -4.32 1.39 -7.00
C THR A 14 -5.49 0.42 -7.06
N ASP A 15 -6.72 0.83 -6.75
CA ASP A 15 -7.89 -0.04 -6.77
C ASP A 15 -8.27 -0.43 -8.19
N GLY A 16 -8.25 0.52 -9.12
CA GLY A 16 -8.48 0.26 -10.54
C GLY A 16 -7.42 -0.69 -11.13
N LEU A 17 -6.16 -0.47 -10.78
CA LEU A 17 -5.04 -1.36 -11.17
C LEU A 17 -5.24 -2.78 -10.62
N PHE A 18 -5.56 -2.91 -9.32
CA PHE A 18 -5.78 -4.20 -8.69
C PHE A 18 -7.00 -4.94 -9.29
N ALA A 19 -8.12 -4.23 -9.50
CA ALA A 19 -9.31 -4.83 -10.13
C ALA A 19 -9.01 -5.34 -11.55
N ALA A 20 -8.25 -4.59 -12.35
CA ALA A 20 -7.83 -5.01 -13.69
C ALA A 20 -6.91 -6.24 -13.62
N ALA A 21 -5.99 -6.30 -12.64
CA ALA A 21 -5.12 -7.44 -12.42
C ALA A 21 -5.93 -8.70 -12.04
N VAL A 22 -6.90 -8.59 -11.13
CA VAL A 22 -7.78 -9.71 -10.74
C VAL A 22 -8.56 -10.24 -11.93
N ALA A 23 -9.14 -9.35 -12.75
CA ALA A 23 -9.83 -9.76 -13.98
C ALA A 23 -8.89 -10.43 -14.99
N HIS A 24 -7.64 -9.98 -15.09
CA HIS A 24 -6.61 -10.62 -15.91
C HIS A 24 -6.27 -12.02 -15.39
N ILE A 25 -6.03 -12.17 -14.09
CA ILE A 25 -5.75 -13.44 -13.43
C ILE A 25 -6.89 -14.43 -13.67
N ALA A 26 -8.14 -14.01 -13.48
CA ALA A 26 -9.30 -14.86 -13.72
C ALA A 26 -9.36 -15.35 -15.18
N ARG A 27 -9.09 -14.50 -16.16
CA ARG A 27 -9.07 -14.90 -17.58
C ARG A 27 -7.89 -15.81 -17.93
N LYS A 28 -6.71 -15.56 -17.41
CA LYS A 28 -5.47 -16.27 -17.78
C LYS A 28 -5.34 -17.59 -17.02
N LEU A 29 -5.39 -17.54 -15.71
CA LEU A 29 -5.20 -18.68 -14.83
C LEU A 29 -6.50 -19.47 -14.61
N GLY A 30 -7.65 -18.83 -14.77
CA GLY A 30 -8.96 -19.49 -14.74
C GLY A 30 -9.14 -20.57 -15.81
N ARG A 31 -8.27 -20.63 -16.81
CA ARG A 31 -8.20 -21.75 -17.78
C ARG A 31 -7.65 -23.04 -17.15
N VAL A 32 -6.84 -22.92 -16.11
CA VAL A 32 -6.27 -24.05 -15.36
C VAL A 32 -7.22 -24.48 -14.24
N LYS A 33 -7.71 -23.51 -13.47
CA LYS A 33 -8.70 -23.73 -12.40
C LYS A 33 -9.72 -22.58 -12.47
N PRO A 34 -11.01 -22.86 -12.69
CA PRO A 34 -12.02 -21.81 -12.83
C PRO A 34 -12.01 -20.84 -11.64
N LEU A 35 -12.03 -19.56 -11.94
CA LEU A 35 -12.14 -18.45 -10.98
C LEU A 35 -13.25 -17.50 -11.44
N ASP A 36 -14.26 -17.33 -10.61
CA ASP A 36 -15.29 -16.32 -10.80
C ASP A 36 -14.86 -15.04 -10.08
N ALA A 37 -14.39 -14.05 -10.84
CA ALA A 37 -13.93 -12.78 -10.27
C ALA A 37 -15.06 -11.97 -9.64
N ASP A 38 -16.30 -12.13 -10.08
CA ASP A 38 -17.46 -11.41 -9.58
C ASP A 38 -17.96 -12.00 -8.24
N ALA A 39 -17.60 -13.25 -7.94
CA ALA A 39 -17.90 -13.90 -6.67
C ALA A 39 -16.90 -13.60 -5.56
N LEU A 40 -15.78 -12.92 -5.87
CA LEU A 40 -14.78 -12.55 -4.87
C LEU A 40 -15.32 -11.48 -3.91
N PRO A 41 -14.86 -11.45 -2.64
CA PRO A 41 -15.19 -10.40 -1.67
C PRO A 41 -15.04 -9.00 -2.25
N ALA A 42 -15.82 -8.04 -1.76
CA ALA A 42 -15.76 -6.66 -2.25
C ALA A 42 -14.44 -5.96 -1.85
N ASP A 43 -14.00 -6.21 -0.62
CA ASP A 43 -12.79 -5.60 -0.06
C ASP A 43 -11.50 -6.27 -0.57
N ARG A 44 -10.41 -5.51 -0.56
CA ARG A 44 -9.11 -5.96 -1.10
C ARG A 44 -8.50 -7.11 -0.29
N ALA A 45 -8.57 -7.03 1.03
CA ALA A 45 -7.99 -8.05 1.89
C ALA A 45 -8.71 -9.39 1.72
N GLY A 46 -10.04 -9.36 1.66
CA GLY A 46 -10.86 -10.54 1.37
C GLY A 46 -10.58 -11.11 -0.03
N LYS A 47 -10.39 -10.27 -1.06
CA LYS A 47 -9.98 -10.74 -2.40
C LYS A 47 -8.64 -11.45 -2.38
N LEU A 48 -7.65 -10.88 -1.70
CA LEU A 48 -6.32 -11.48 -1.58
C LEU A 48 -6.38 -12.83 -0.89
N HIS A 49 -7.13 -12.93 0.21
CA HIS A 49 -7.34 -14.18 0.91
C HIS A 49 -8.06 -15.23 0.05
N ALA A 50 -9.13 -14.84 -0.62
CA ALA A 50 -9.86 -15.74 -1.52
C ALA A 50 -9.01 -16.22 -2.71
N LEU A 51 -8.14 -15.37 -3.23
CA LEU A 51 -7.17 -15.75 -4.28
C LEU A 51 -6.14 -16.75 -3.74
N ASP A 52 -5.65 -16.59 -2.50
CA ASP A 52 -4.74 -17.55 -1.87
C ASP A 52 -5.42 -18.92 -1.69
N GLU A 53 -6.65 -18.95 -1.18
CA GLU A 53 -7.42 -20.19 -1.02
C GLU A 53 -7.73 -20.87 -2.37
N TRP A 54 -8.12 -20.05 -3.36
CA TRP A 54 -8.37 -20.56 -4.71
C TRP A 54 -7.12 -21.14 -5.35
N ALA A 55 -6.00 -20.45 -5.27
CA ALA A 55 -4.74 -20.85 -5.91
C ALA A 55 -4.11 -22.08 -5.23
N GLY A 56 -4.18 -22.14 -3.91
CA GLY A 56 -3.44 -23.15 -3.14
C GLY A 56 -1.94 -23.02 -3.37
N SER A 57 -1.25 -24.17 -3.49
CA SER A 57 0.18 -24.23 -3.82
C SER A 57 0.50 -24.28 -5.31
N ASP A 58 -0.53 -24.48 -6.15
CA ASP A 58 -0.33 -24.94 -7.54
C ASP A 58 -0.39 -23.77 -8.55
N ILE A 59 -0.91 -22.61 -8.14
CA ILE A 59 -1.13 -21.48 -9.02
C ILE A 59 -0.40 -20.23 -8.48
N ASP A 60 0.60 -19.78 -9.21
CA ASP A 60 1.33 -18.54 -8.88
C ASP A 60 0.57 -17.29 -9.33
N TRP A 61 -0.56 -17.01 -8.67
CA TRP A 61 -1.35 -15.81 -8.95
C TRP A 61 -0.63 -14.52 -8.50
N ARG A 62 0.21 -14.59 -7.46
CA ARG A 62 0.98 -13.44 -6.95
C ARG A 62 2.03 -13.00 -7.96
N GLY A 63 2.76 -13.92 -8.55
CA GLY A 63 3.70 -13.62 -9.63
C GLY A 63 2.99 -13.09 -10.89
N GLU A 64 1.76 -13.55 -11.19
CA GLU A 64 0.98 -13.02 -12.29
C GLU A 64 0.47 -11.59 -12.02
N LEU A 65 0.10 -11.28 -10.78
CA LEU A 65 -0.26 -9.92 -10.37
C LEU A 65 0.92 -8.97 -10.51
N VAL A 66 2.11 -9.39 -10.08
CA VAL A 66 3.35 -8.60 -10.22
C VAL A 66 3.63 -8.31 -11.69
N ARG A 67 3.61 -9.32 -12.56
CA ARG A 67 3.78 -9.15 -14.03
C ARG A 67 2.75 -8.20 -14.62
N PHE A 68 1.48 -8.32 -14.19
CA PHE A 68 0.45 -7.41 -14.66
C PHE A 68 0.74 -5.96 -14.25
N TYR A 69 1.24 -5.74 -13.03
CA TYR A 69 1.60 -4.41 -12.57
C TYR A 69 2.76 -3.83 -13.40
N GLU A 70 3.82 -4.61 -13.65
CA GLU A 70 4.94 -4.19 -14.49
C GLU A 70 4.49 -3.69 -15.87
N ASP A 71 3.58 -4.43 -16.50
CA ASP A 71 3.13 -4.15 -17.87
C ASP A 71 2.08 -3.04 -17.96
N HIS A 72 1.22 -2.88 -16.95
CA HIS A 72 -0.02 -2.09 -17.08
C HIS A 72 -0.10 -0.88 -16.14
N ILE A 73 0.80 -0.76 -15.17
CA ILE A 73 0.77 0.34 -14.19
C ILE A 73 0.70 1.74 -14.86
N PRO A 74 1.42 2.04 -15.97
CA PRO A 74 1.35 3.35 -16.62
C PRO A 74 -0.05 3.71 -17.15
N LEU A 75 -0.87 2.70 -17.42
CA LEU A 75 -2.23 2.88 -17.96
C LEU A 75 -3.26 3.12 -16.86
N HIS A 76 -3.07 2.51 -15.70
CA HIS A 76 -4.08 2.44 -14.63
C HIS A 76 -3.77 3.34 -13.43
N LEU A 77 -2.49 3.48 -13.06
CA LEU A 77 -2.13 4.22 -11.85
C LEU A 77 -2.10 5.73 -12.09
N ARG A 78 -2.77 6.46 -11.22
CA ARG A 78 -2.67 7.92 -11.09
C ARG A 78 -2.22 8.24 -9.68
N PRO A 79 -1.18 9.07 -9.50
CA PRO A 79 -0.72 9.45 -8.17
C PRO A 79 -1.78 10.26 -7.43
N SER A 80 -1.82 10.14 -6.11
CA SER A 80 -2.65 11.00 -5.29
C SER A 80 -2.24 12.47 -5.45
N PRO A 81 -3.20 13.42 -5.56
CA PRO A 81 -2.88 14.83 -5.69
C PRO A 81 -2.02 15.33 -4.53
N GLY A 82 -0.97 16.09 -4.84
CA GLY A 82 -0.08 16.66 -3.82
C GLY A 82 0.88 15.70 -3.13
N LEU A 83 0.79 14.37 -3.36
CA LEU A 83 1.60 13.35 -2.71
C LEU A 83 3.09 13.69 -2.71
N ASN A 84 3.68 13.93 -3.88
CA ASN A 84 5.12 14.19 -4.00
C ASN A 84 5.57 15.46 -3.28
N ALA A 85 4.73 16.48 -3.21
CA ALA A 85 5.03 17.72 -2.49
C ALA A 85 5.00 17.49 -0.96
N ALA A 86 3.97 16.78 -0.48
CA ALA A 86 3.83 16.44 0.93
C ALA A 86 5.00 15.55 1.42
N LEU A 87 5.36 14.52 0.66
CA LEU A 87 6.47 13.63 1.03
C LEU A 87 7.80 14.36 1.08
N ARG A 88 8.10 15.23 0.12
CA ARG A 88 9.32 16.07 0.16
C ARG A 88 9.33 16.99 1.36
N ALA A 89 8.20 17.57 1.73
CA ALA A 89 8.11 18.44 2.89
C ALA A 89 8.33 17.67 4.21
N LEU A 90 7.78 16.46 4.33
CA LEU A 90 8.02 15.57 5.47
C LEU A 90 9.50 15.16 5.57
N GLN A 91 10.10 14.75 4.46
CA GLN A 91 11.52 14.36 4.41
C GLN A 91 12.46 15.50 4.74
N ALA A 92 12.19 16.72 4.25
CA ALA A 92 12.98 17.91 4.59
C ALA A 92 13.02 18.19 6.09
N ARG A 93 12.16 17.57 6.87
CA ARG A 93 12.02 17.68 8.33
C ARG A 93 12.51 16.44 9.06
N GLY A 94 13.13 15.51 8.33
CA GLY A 94 13.67 14.28 8.90
C GLY A 94 12.62 13.22 9.24
N VAL A 95 11.37 13.37 8.74
CA VAL A 95 10.35 12.34 8.91
C VAL A 95 10.68 11.17 8.00
N ARG A 96 10.78 9.98 8.57
CA ARG A 96 11.03 8.74 7.84
C ARG A 96 9.74 8.21 7.21
N ILE A 97 9.84 7.66 6.01
CA ILE A 97 8.67 7.26 5.23
C ILE A 97 8.79 5.79 4.84
N GLY A 98 7.78 5.01 5.21
CA GLY A 98 7.61 3.63 4.76
C GLY A 98 6.36 3.46 3.89
N CYS A 99 6.30 2.34 3.16
CA CYS A 99 5.12 1.93 2.41
C CYS A 99 4.66 0.55 2.91
N TRP A 100 3.36 0.42 3.11
CA TRP A 100 2.72 -0.83 3.52
C TRP A 100 1.69 -1.27 2.47
N SER A 101 1.70 -2.57 2.15
CA SER A 101 0.72 -3.19 1.27
C SER A 101 0.11 -4.44 1.91
N ALA A 102 -1.20 -4.63 1.75
CA ALA A 102 -1.83 -5.92 2.05
C ALA A 102 -1.53 -6.99 0.97
N GLY A 103 -1.08 -6.57 -0.20
CA GLY A 103 -0.72 -7.43 -1.34
C GLY A 103 0.75 -7.87 -1.31
N PRO A 104 1.25 -8.44 -2.42
CA PRO A 104 2.66 -8.79 -2.54
C PRO A 104 3.58 -7.57 -2.43
N GLU A 105 4.67 -7.69 -1.70
CA GLU A 105 5.65 -6.61 -1.51
C GLU A 105 6.22 -6.11 -2.84
N GLU A 106 6.48 -7.02 -3.77
CA GLU A 106 7.02 -6.68 -5.08
C GLU A 106 6.05 -5.78 -5.87
N ALA A 107 4.75 -6.02 -5.78
CA ALA A 107 3.74 -5.16 -6.40
C ALA A 107 3.77 -3.74 -5.80
N ALA A 108 3.88 -3.60 -4.48
CA ALA A 108 4.04 -2.30 -3.83
C ALA A 108 5.35 -1.61 -4.23
N ARG A 109 6.44 -2.36 -4.39
CA ARG A 109 7.73 -1.86 -4.85
C ARG A 109 7.65 -1.26 -6.26
N ILE A 110 6.91 -1.92 -7.17
CA ILE A 110 6.66 -1.43 -8.52
C ILE A 110 5.86 -0.13 -8.48
N VAL A 111 4.81 -0.04 -7.65
CA VAL A 111 4.02 1.20 -7.45
C VAL A 111 4.92 2.34 -6.98
N VAL A 112 5.70 2.12 -5.93
CA VAL A 112 6.64 3.11 -5.37
C VAL A 112 7.65 3.57 -6.42
N HIS A 113 8.21 2.63 -7.19
CA HIS A 113 9.16 2.93 -8.25
C HIS A 113 8.54 3.75 -9.38
N HIS A 114 7.37 3.34 -9.88
CA HIS A 114 6.66 4.01 -10.96
C HIS A 114 6.30 5.46 -10.61
N LEU A 115 5.91 5.71 -9.36
CA LEU A 115 5.59 7.05 -8.86
C LEU A 115 6.84 7.91 -8.58
N GLY A 116 8.05 7.38 -8.79
CA GLY A 116 9.31 8.09 -8.54
C GLY A 116 9.61 8.28 -7.05
N LEU A 117 9.03 7.46 -6.17
CA LEU A 117 9.13 7.57 -4.72
C LEU A 117 10.28 6.75 -4.11
N SER A 118 11.02 5.97 -4.91
CA SER A 118 12.06 5.04 -4.43
C SER A 118 13.19 5.70 -3.62
N ARG A 119 13.41 7.00 -3.79
CA ARG A 119 14.40 7.75 -3.00
C ARG A 119 13.85 8.25 -1.67
N GLY A 120 12.54 8.25 -1.54
CA GLY A 120 11.82 8.83 -0.43
C GLY A 120 11.18 7.82 0.49
N VAL A 121 10.88 6.63 0.01
CA VAL A 121 10.36 5.51 0.79
C VAL A 121 11.54 4.65 1.20
N GLU A 122 11.82 4.61 2.51
CA GLU A 122 13.01 3.95 3.08
C GLU A 122 12.82 2.45 3.23
N ALA A 123 11.59 2.00 3.49
CA ALA A 123 11.25 0.61 3.68
C ALA A 123 9.86 0.29 3.12
N ILE A 124 9.68 -0.95 2.67
CA ILE A 124 8.39 -1.47 2.19
C ILE A 124 8.12 -2.78 2.92
N ALA A 125 6.89 -2.95 3.42
CA ALA A 125 6.46 -4.19 4.02
C ALA A 125 5.11 -4.64 3.44
N ALA A 126 4.90 -5.95 3.43
CA ALA A 126 3.67 -6.55 2.94
C ALA A 126 3.08 -7.52 3.96
N GLY A 127 1.77 -7.49 4.11
CA GLY A 127 1.05 -8.37 5.03
C GLY A 127 0.13 -7.63 5.99
N GLY A 128 -0.22 -8.29 7.10
CA GLY A 128 -1.10 -7.75 8.13
C GLY A 128 -0.39 -6.88 9.17
N GLY A 129 -0.97 -6.81 10.37
CA GLY A 129 -0.49 -5.94 11.44
C GLY A 129 0.97 -6.18 11.87
N GLU A 130 1.45 -7.43 11.81
CA GLU A 130 2.84 -7.75 12.12
C GLU A 130 3.81 -7.04 11.16
N ALA A 131 3.48 -7.00 9.87
CA ALA A 131 4.28 -6.28 8.87
C ALA A 131 4.32 -4.77 9.14
N VAL A 132 3.20 -4.19 9.57
CA VAL A 132 3.14 -2.76 9.94
C VAL A 132 3.99 -2.48 11.19
N ALA A 133 3.91 -3.35 12.20
CA ALA A 133 4.71 -3.22 13.42
C ALA A 133 6.22 -3.33 13.13
N GLN A 134 6.59 -4.29 12.28
CA GLN A 134 7.98 -4.47 11.83
C GLN A 134 8.46 -3.24 11.05
N LEU A 135 7.64 -2.72 10.13
CA LEU A 135 7.96 -1.53 9.35
C LEU A 135 8.17 -0.30 10.24
N ALA A 136 7.30 -0.09 11.26
CA ALA A 136 7.49 0.99 12.22
C ALA A 136 8.81 0.86 13.00
N ALA A 137 9.17 -0.37 13.41
CA ALA A 137 10.44 -0.64 14.08
C ALA A 137 11.64 -0.40 13.15
N GLU A 138 11.57 -0.79 11.88
CA GLU A 138 12.60 -0.56 10.87
C GLU A 138 12.79 0.94 10.60
N LEU A 139 11.71 1.71 10.62
CA LEU A 139 11.77 3.17 10.56
C LEU A 139 12.29 3.81 11.86
N GLY A 140 12.56 3.02 12.90
CA GLY A 140 13.15 3.49 14.16
C GLY A 140 12.30 4.52 14.90
N ALA A 141 10.98 4.55 14.67
CA ALA A 141 10.07 5.49 15.30
C ALA A 141 9.15 4.78 16.30
N PRO A 142 8.93 5.36 17.50
CA PRO A 142 7.98 4.80 18.45
C PRO A 142 6.54 4.90 17.91
N ALA A 143 5.66 3.99 18.34
CA ALA A 143 4.26 3.95 17.90
C ALA A 143 3.56 5.31 18.07
N ALA A 144 3.76 5.97 19.21
CA ALA A 144 3.18 7.29 19.51
C ALA A 144 3.62 8.41 18.55
N GLU A 145 4.71 8.20 17.81
CA GLU A 145 5.26 9.16 16.85
C GLU A 145 5.21 8.67 15.41
N THR A 146 4.46 7.60 15.17
CA THR A 146 4.23 7.01 13.85
C THR A 146 2.78 7.22 13.43
N VAL A 147 2.59 7.68 12.19
CA VAL A 147 1.26 7.89 11.58
C VAL A 147 1.09 6.96 10.40
N VAL A 148 0.00 6.21 10.35
CA VAL A 148 -0.42 5.41 9.18
C VAL A 148 -1.39 6.22 8.34
N VAL A 149 -1.07 6.38 7.07
CA VAL A 149 -1.92 7.12 6.12
C VAL A 149 -2.68 6.13 5.25
N THR A 150 -4.00 6.07 5.46
CA THR A 150 -4.90 5.17 4.73
C THR A 150 -6.34 5.67 4.77
N ARG A 151 -7.20 5.14 3.88
CA ARG A 151 -8.67 5.31 3.92
C ARG A 151 -9.38 3.99 4.13
N GLU A 152 -8.66 2.89 4.12
CA GLU A 152 -9.24 1.56 4.19
C GLU A 152 -9.61 1.21 5.62
N GLU A 153 -10.88 0.85 5.86
CA GLU A 153 -11.39 0.54 7.20
C GLU A 153 -10.62 -0.61 7.86
N GLY A 154 -10.30 -1.65 7.11
CA GLY A 154 -9.49 -2.78 7.61
C GLY A 154 -8.07 -2.36 7.99
N GLU A 155 -7.46 -1.45 7.22
CA GLU A 155 -6.12 -0.92 7.51
C GLU A 155 -6.14 0.05 8.71
N LEU A 156 -7.21 0.85 8.86
CA LEU A 156 -7.43 1.68 10.04
C LEU A 156 -7.55 0.84 11.31
N ALA A 157 -8.29 -0.29 11.23
CA ALA A 157 -8.42 -1.22 12.35
C ALA A 157 -7.07 -1.85 12.74
N VAL A 158 -6.22 -2.21 11.77
CA VAL A 158 -4.87 -2.71 12.02
C VAL A 158 -4.02 -1.65 12.72
N ALA A 159 -3.98 -0.41 12.22
CA ALA A 159 -3.22 0.67 12.83
C ALA A 159 -3.68 0.97 14.26
N ALA A 160 -4.99 1.02 14.50
CA ALA A 160 -5.57 1.22 15.83
C ALA A 160 -5.19 0.09 16.80
N GLY A 161 -5.21 -1.16 16.35
CA GLY A 161 -4.79 -2.33 17.15
C GLY A 161 -3.33 -2.29 17.58
N LEU A 162 -2.49 -1.56 16.83
CA LEU A 162 -1.06 -1.34 17.12
C LEU A 162 -0.81 -0.04 17.91
N GLY A 163 -1.85 0.73 18.23
CA GLY A 163 -1.72 2.03 18.92
C GLY A 163 -1.07 3.11 18.05
N LEU A 164 -1.13 2.96 16.72
CA LEU A 164 -0.61 3.94 15.77
C LEU A 164 -1.66 5.01 15.48
N ALA A 165 -1.24 6.26 15.33
CA ALA A 165 -2.11 7.32 14.83
C ALA A 165 -2.44 7.07 13.34
N THR A 166 -3.59 7.56 12.90
CA THR A 166 -4.03 7.44 11.51
C THR A 166 -4.36 8.80 10.92
N ALA A 167 -4.18 8.93 9.61
CA ALA A 167 -4.60 10.09 8.83
C ALA A 167 -5.12 9.65 7.46
N ALA A 168 -6.00 10.46 6.87
CA ALA A 168 -6.42 10.25 5.50
C ALA A 168 -5.37 10.80 4.51
N PRO A 169 -5.29 10.27 3.27
CA PRO A 169 -4.32 10.73 2.28
C PRO A 169 -4.41 12.22 1.91
N ASP A 170 -5.59 12.81 1.99
CA ASP A 170 -5.82 14.24 1.78
C ASP A 170 -5.31 15.11 2.95
N GLU A 171 -5.13 14.53 4.15
CA GLU A 171 -4.54 15.21 5.32
C GLU A 171 -3.01 15.23 5.28
N LEU A 172 -2.38 14.47 4.37
CA LEU A 172 -0.92 14.35 4.29
C LEU A 172 -0.22 15.72 4.13
N GLY A 173 -0.83 16.63 3.39
CA GLY A 173 -0.36 18.02 3.25
C GLY A 173 -0.40 18.79 4.58
N GLY A 174 -1.44 18.59 5.38
CA GLY A 174 -1.59 19.15 6.73
C GLY A 174 -0.54 18.61 7.69
N LEU A 175 -0.33 17.31 7.71
CA LEU A 175 0.73 16.68 8.51
C LEU A 175 2.12 17.26 8.19
N ALA A 176 2.36 17.59 6.93
CA ALA A 176 3.57 18.25 6.50
C ALA A 176 3.67 19.71 6.99
N ALA A 177 2.56 20.39 7.23
CA ALA A 177 2.52 21.78 7.70
C ALA A 177 2.58 21.90 9.24
N GLU A 178 1.84 21.09 9.97
CA GLU A 178 1.69 21.14 11.43
C GLU A 178 2.98 20.88 12.21
N THR A 179 3.90 20.12 11.65
CA THR A 179 5.21 19.91 12.24
C THR A 179 6.17 21.08 12.02
N ALA A 180 5.75 22.23 11.48
CA ALA A 180 6.56 23.44 11.43
C ALA A 180 6.64 24.05 12.83
N VAL A 181 7.70 23.74 13.59
CA VAL A 181 8.04 24.46 14.83
C VAL A 181 8.29 25.91 14.43
N PRO A 182 7.59 26.91 15.01
CA PRO A 182 7.95 28.30 14.81
C PRO A 182 9.34 28.50 15.39
N GLN A 183 10.25 29.05 14.59
CA GLN A 183 11.56 29.52 15.05
C GLN A 183 11.42 30.74 15.96
#